data_ba069e8f92b3234047c6142bf6baadb7
#
_entry.id   ba069e8f92b3234047c6142bf6baadb7
#
_cell.length_a   1.000
_cell.length_b   1.000
_cell.length_c   1.000
_cell.angle_alpha   90.00
_cell.angle_beta   90.00
_cell.angle_gamma   90.00
#
_symmetry.space_group_name_H-M   'P 1'
#
loop_
_entity.id
_entity.type
_entity.pdbx_description
1 polymer ?
#
loop_
_entity_poly.entity_id
_entity_poly.type
_entity_poly.pdbx_seq_one_letter_code
_entity_poly.pdbx_strand_id
1 'polypeptide(L)'
;MPEAPLSVRASPPTARVMTILEFLAAHPQRRFGLSELARQVSMSKPTCLGIITTLLDLGYLVRDDTAKEYGLGPALIALGSAAQDSLRAGPAARAELSRLCEACTGAAAALAAVVDDRITLLEVVTPALSRATVQAGQSYPFAPPVGLMYVLWDEQALRTWLSRPPTIPVHTDDDRLARVVTECRRLGYLAERLTPGGRRLYSLMAGLPGDLPDELQALLGELVSTIGERVYLPTHGASRKKHDISVISAPVYDHHQRQAMVVSLQVNRSLTDNEIATLARRVMQCAAALTAQCGGSQPPTAGAQPGDRV
;
A
#
# COMPACT_ATOMS: atom_id res chain seq x y z
N MET A 1 13.24 26.46 24.02
CA MET A 1 14.28 25.92 23.10
C MET A 1 13.79 24.59 22.60
N PRO A 2 13.56 24.36 21.30
CA PRO A 2 13.18 23.07 20.80
C PRO A 2 14.40 22.13 20.84
N GLU A 3 14.25 20.98 21.50
CA GLU A 3 15.24 19.91 21.46
C GLU A 3 15.47 19.45 20.02
N ALA A 4 16.73 19.42 19.60
CA ALA A 4 17.13 18.87 18.30
C ALA A 4 16.77 17.38 18.26
N PRO A 5 16.25 16.86 17.11
CA PRO A 5 15.95 15.44 16.99
C PRO A 5 17.24 14.64 17.16
N LEU A 6 17.22 13.68 18.11
CA LEU A 6 18.30 12.73 18.32
C LEU A 6 18.55 12.01 16.98
N SER A 7 19.68 12.29 16.34
CA SER A 7 20.18 11.54 15.19
C SER A 7 20.52 10.13 15.68
N VAL A 8 19.53 9.24 15.65
CA VAL A 8 19.72 7.82 15.96
C VAL A 8 20.57 7.21 14.86
N ARG A 9 21.84 6.94 15.16
CA ARG A 9 22.76 6.29 14.24
C ARG A 9 22.30 4.84 14.06
N ALA A 10 21.88 4.47 12.83
CA ALA A 10 21.47 3.11 12.54
C ALA A 10 22.54 2.09 12.96
N SER A 11 22.13 0.96 13.54
CA SER A 11 23.03 -0.14 13.95
C SER A 11 23.46 -0.95 12.73
N PRO A 12 24.73 -0.89 12.28
CA PRO A 12 25.19 -1.63 11.11
C PRO A 12 25.00 -3.16 11.23
N PRO A 13 25.19 -3.78 12.41
CA PRO A 13 24.93 -5.22 12.55
C PRO A 13 23.45 -5.56 12.34
N THR A 14 22.53 -4.77 12.90
CA THR A 14 21.08 -4.99 12.74
C THR A 14 20.65 -4.82 11.29
N ALA A 15 21.15 -3.80 10.60
CA ALA A 15 20.87 -3.59 9.18
C ALA A 15 21.28 -4.79 8.33
N ARG A 16 22.44 -5.41 8.61
CA ARG A 16 22.89 -6.62 7.92
C ARG A 16 21.95 -7.81 8.09
N VAL A 17 21.39 -7.98 9.28
CA VAL A 17 20.38 -9.03 9.54
C VAL A 17 19.16 -8.80 8.67
N MET A 18 18.64 -7.56 8.64
CA MET A 18 17.49 -7.21 7.82
C MET A 18 17.75 -7.42 6.32
N THR A 19 18.92 -7.03 5.82
CA THR A 19 19.30 -7.25 4.41
C THR A 19 19.20 -8.73 3.99
N ILE A 20 19.59 -9.66 4.85
CA ILE A 20 19.47 -11.11 4.57
C ILE A 20 18.00 -11.52 4.51
N LEU A 21 17.20 -11.12 5.49
CA LEU A 21 15.78 -11.47 5.57
C LEU A 21 14.99 -10.89 4.37
N GLU A 22 15.21 -9.63 4.03
CA GLU A 22 14.57 -8.94 2.90
C GLU A 22 14.96 -9.56 1.55
N PHE A 23 16.24 -9.90 1.37
CA PHE A 23 16.68 -10.59 0.17
C PHE A 23 15.97 -11.95 -0.01
N LEU A 24 15.86 -12.75 1.05
CA LEU A 24 15.15 -14.03 1.00
C LEU A 24 13.64 -13.83 0.80
N ALA A 25 13.05 -12.80 1.38
CA ALA A 25 11.64 -12.45 1.20
C ALA A 25 11.31 -12.04 -0.24
N ALA A 26 12.25 -11.39 -0.92
CA ALA A 26 12.11 -11.06 -2.35
C ALA A 26 12.17 -12.29 -3.27
N HIS A 27 12.64 -13.45 -2.75
CA HIS A 27 12.80 -14.69 -3.51
C HIS A 27 12.13 -15.89 -2.81
N PRO A 28 10.82 -15.85 -2.51
CA PRO A 28 10.17 -16.81 -1.59
C PRO A 28 10.16 -18.25 -2.10
N GLN A 29 10.28 -18.45 -3.41
CA GLN A 29 10.28 -19.78 -4.05
C GLN A 29 11.70 -20.36 -4.24
N ARG A 30 12.73 -19.63 -3.80
CA ARG A 30 14.12 -20.00 -4.01
C ARG A 30 14.86 -20.09 -2.68
N ARG A 31 15.80 -21.05 -2.60
CA ARG A 31 16.78 -21.17 -1.50
C ARG A 31 18.15 -20.84 -1.99
N PHE A 32 19.04 -20.44 -1.11
CA PHE A 32 20.36 -19.94 -1.45
C PHE A 32 21.44 -20.57 -0.55
N GLY A 33 22.53 -21.00 -1.15
CA GLY A 33 23.72 -21.44 -0.41
C GLY A 33 24.46 -20.26 0.24
N LEU A 34 25.24 -20.53 1.31
CA LEU A 34 25.96 -19.47 2.04
C LEU A 34 26.81 -18.57 1.15
N SER A 35 27.56 -19.13 0.20
CA SER A 35 28.46 -18.36 -0.68
C SER A 35 27.68 -17.45 -1.64
N GLU A 36 26.58 -17.93 -2.14
CA GLU A 36 25.71 -17.16 -3.02
C GLU A 36 25.03 -16.04 -2.24
N LEU A 37 24.46 -16.36 -1.08
CA LEU A 37 23.79 -15.38 -0.23
C LEU A 37 24.75 -14.26 0.18
N ALA A 38 25.95 -14.59 0.69
CA ALA A 38 26.94 -13.61 1.08
C ALA A 38 27.32 -12.65 -0.06
N ARG A 39 27.44 -13.18 -1.29
CA ARG A 39 27.69 -12.37 -2.49
C ARG A 39 26.53 -11.45 -2.82
N GLN A 40 25.30 -11.96 -2.82
CA GLN A 40 24.09 -11.18 -3.16
C GLN A 40 23.85 -10.03 -2.19
N VAL A 41 24.10 -10.26 -0.89
CA VAL A 41 23.93 -9.22 0.14
C VAL A 41 25.22 -8.43 0.43
N SER A 42 26.25 -8.57 -0.40
CA SER A 42 27.53 -7.86 -0.30
C SER A 42 28.20 -7.96 1.10
N MET A 43 28.17 -9.17 1.70
CA MET A 43 28.77 -9.44 3.01
C MET A 43 29.92 -10.45 2.92
N SER A 44 30.85 -10.40 3.90
CA SER A 44 31.85 -11.46 4.05
C SER A 44 31.17 -12.76 4.47
N LYS A 45 31.69 -13.92 3.98
CA LYS A 45 31.15 -15.24 4.35
C LYS A 45 31.11 -15.48 5.87
N PRO A 46 32.17 -15.14 6.66
CA PRO A 46 32.13 -15.31 8.11
C PRO A 46 30.99 -14.49 8.77
N THR A 47 30.81 -13.23 8.34
CA THR A 47 29.74 -12.38 8.87
C THR A 47 28.36 -12.95 8.51
N CYS A 48 28.17 -13.34 7.25
CA CYS A 48 26.92 -13.94 6.77
C CYS A 48 26.62 -15.24 7.53
N LEU A 49 27.62 -16.12 7.73
CA LEU A 49 27.48 -17.36 8.47
C LEU A 49 27.05 -17.11 9.92
N GLY A 50 27.68 -16.17 10.62
CA GLY A 50 27.32 -15.84 12.01
C GLY A 50 25.87 -15.39 12.14
N ILE A 51 25.40 -14.52 11.21
CA ILE A 51 24.00 -14.07 11.19
C ILE A 51 23.05 -15.23 10.89
N ILE A 52 23.35 -16.04 9.86
CA ILE A 52 22.53 -17.18 9.46
C ILE A 52 22.40 -18.18 10.62
N THR A 53 23.51 -18.49 11.32
CA THR A 53 23.50 -19.40 12.46
C THR A 53 22.52 -18.91 13.54
N THR A 54 22.61 -17.65 13.91
CA THR A 54 21.69 -17.05 14.90
C THR A 54 20.24 -17.11 14.44
N LEU A 55 19.98 -16.80 13.16
CA LEU A 55 18.62 -16.83 12.62
C LEU A 55 18.05 -18.26 12.51
N LEU A 56 18.90 -19.28 12.27
CA LEU A 56 18.51 -20.68 12.32
C LEU A 56 18.15 -21.12 13.75
N ASP A 57 19.01 -20.79 14.73
CA ASP A 57 18.77 -21.13 16.14
C ASP A 57 17.47 -20.52 16.66
N LEU A 58 17.09 -19.34 16.17
CA LEU A 58 15.85 -18.65 16.50
C LEU A 58 14.65 -19.05 15.63
N GLY A 59 14.83 -19.92 14.63
CA GLY A 59 13.76 -20.38 13.73
C GLY A 59 13.32 -19.36 12.68
N TYR A 60 14.03 -18.24 12.50
CA TYR A 60 13.78 -17.25 11.45
C TYR A 60 14.24 -17.70 10.07
N LEU A 61 15.20 -18.60 10.01
CA LEU A 61 15.61 -19.31 8.81
C LEU A 61 15.42 -20.80 8.98
N VAL A 62 15.37 -21.51 7.87
CA VAL A 62 15.46 -22.97 7.80
C VAL A 62 16.56 -23.34 6.83
N ARG A 63 17.19 -24.50 7.06
CA ARG A 63 18.23 -25.04 6.20
C ARG A 63 17.74 -26.35 5.58
N ASP A 64 18.01 -26.52 4.31
CA ASP A 64 17.95 -27.80 3.65
C ASP A 64 19.31 -28.52 3.84
N ASP A 65 19.32 -29.63 4.59
CA ASP A 65 20.55 -30.32 4.91
C ASP A 65 21.18 -31.05 3.72
N THR A 66 20.36 -31.38 2.72
CA THR A 66 20.83 -32.04 1.49
C THR A 66 21.49 -31.04 0.55
N ALA A 67 20.80 -29.95 0.23
CA ALA A 67 21.30 -28.92 -0.67
C ALA A 67 22.23 -27.92 0.03
N LYS A 68 22.27 -27.88 1.37
CA LYS A 68 22.97 -26.87 2.19
C LYS A 68 22.53 -25.44 1.86
N GLU A 69 21.24 -25.27 1.57
CA GLU A 69 20.61 -24.01 1.20
C GLU A 69 19.70 -23.49 2.32
N TYR A 70 19.55 -22.16 2.36
CA TYR A 70 18.81 -21.43 3.37
C TYR A 70 17.56 -20.78 2.78
N GLY A 71 16.46 -20.75 3.56
CA GLY A 71 15.21 -20.07 3.24
C GLY A 71 14.58 -19.48 4.50
N LEU A 72 13.49 -18.74 4.33
CA LEU A 72 12.75 -18.16 5.45
C LEU A 72 12.12 -19.24 6.34
N GLY A 73 12.16 -19.02 7.65
CA GLY A 73 11.67 -19.95 8.67
C GLY A 73 10.31 -19.56 9.26
N PRO A 74 9.63 -20.50 9.97
CA PRO A 74 8.27 -20.31 10.47
C PRO A 74 8.14 -19.26 11.58
N ALA A 75 9.22 -18.92 12.31
CA ALA A 75 9.19 -17.88 13.33
C ALA A 75 8.77 -16.51 12.75
N LEU A 76 9.03 -16.24 11.48
CA LEU A 76 8.60 -15.03 10.80
C LEU A 76 7.07 -14.96 10.64
N ILE A 77 6.39 -16.09 10.51
CA ILE A 77 4.93 -16.16 10.42
C ILE A 77 4.31 -15.68 11.74
N ALA A 78 4.81 -16.21 12.86
CA ALA A 78 4.34 -15.81 14.19
C ALA A 78 4.59 -14.33 14.48
N LEU A 79 5.78 -13.84 14.12
CA LEU A 79 6.13 -12.41 14.28
C LEU A 79 5.25 -11.51 13.42
N GLY A 80 5.03 -11.89 12.16
CA GLY A 80 4.15 -11.17 11.24
C GLY A 80 2.69 -11.15 11.71
N SER A 81 2.16 -12.27 12.23
CA SER A 81 0.82 -12.33 12.81
C SER A 81 0.68 -11.41 14.02
N ALA A 82 1.64 -11.43 14.95
CA ALA A 82 1.62 -10.56 16.11
C ALA A 82 1.68 -9.06 15.72
N ALA A 83 2.45 -8.73 14.68
CA ALA A 83 2.50 -7.37 14.15
C ALA A 83 1.15 -6.96 13.51
N GLN A 84 0.51 -7.84 12.74
CA GLN A 84 -0.82 -7.60 12.17
C GLN A 84 -1.88 -7.38 13.27
N ASP A 85 -1.85 -8.18 14.32
CA ASP A 85 -2.76 -8.03 15.47
C ASP A 85 -2.56 -6.67 16.17
N SER A 86 -1.31 -6.21 16.28
CA SER A 86 -0.98 -4.93 16.92
C SER A 86 -1.40 -3.71 16.07
N LEU A 87 -1.47 -3.85 14.76
CA LEU A 87 -1.84 -2.77 13.82
C LEU A 87 -3.36 -2.52 13.76
N ARG A 88 -4.15 -3.07 14.68
CA ARG A 88 -5.61 -2.92 14.78
C ARG A 88 -6.42 -3.38 13.54
N ALA A 89 -5.78 -4.07 12.60
CA ALA A 89 -6.45 -4.71 11.47
C ALA A 89 -6.84 -6.16 11.81
N GLY A 90 -7.45 -6.36 13.00
CA GLY A 90 -7.78 -7.68 13.55
C GLY A 90 -8.87 -8.43 12.75
N PRO A 91 -9.34 -9.58 13.28
CA PRO A 91 -10.35 -10.44 12.62
C PRO A 91 -11.61 -9.70 12.17
N ALA A 92 -11.99 -8.62 12.88
CA ALA A 92 -13.11 -7.77 12.53
C ALA A 92 -12.90 -7.01 11.22
N ALA A 93 -11.68 -6.47 10.97
CA ALA A 93 -11.37 -5.82 9.71
C ALA A 93 -11.40 -6.80 8.53
N ARG A 94 -10.85 -8.01 8.73
CA ARG A 94 -10.91 -9.07 7.72
C ARG A 94 -12.36 -9.44 7.38
N ALA A 95 -13.27 -9.51 8.37
CA ALA A 95 -14.67 -9.78 8.15
C ALA A 95 -15.36 -8.70 7.30
N GLU A 96 -15.05 -7.41 7.53
CA GLU A 96 -15.57 -6.30 6.71
C GLU A 96 -15.07 -6.37 5.27
N LEU A 97 -13.77 -6.64 5.07
CA LEU A 97 -13.20 -6.81 3.73
C LEU A 97 -13.79 -8.04 3.02
N SER A 98 -14.07 -9.13 3.74
CA SER A 98 -14.72 -10.31 3.17
C SER A 98 -16.13 -9.98 2.68
N ARG A 99 -16.93 -9.27 3.46
CA ARG A 99 -18.26 -8.80 3.06
C ARG A 99 -18.20 -7.90 1.82
N LEU A 100 -17.22 -6.97 1.78
CA LEU A 100 -17.01 -6.12 0.61
C LEU A 100 -16.64 -6.95 -0.62
N CYS A 101 -15.73 -7.90 -0.49
CA CYS A 101 -15.28 -8.79 -1.56
C CYS A 101 -16.44 -9.66 -2.11
N GLU A 102 -17.24 -10.25 -1.23
CA GLU A 102 -18.44 -11.05 -1.59
C GLU A 102 -19.50 -10.22 -2.31
N ALA A 103 -19.73 -8.99 -1.85
CA ALA A 103 -20.69 -8.07 -2.49
C ALA A 103 -20.21 -7.56 -3.86
N CYS A 104 -18.91 -7.70 -4.18
CA CYS A 104 -18.28 -7.14 -5.38
C CYS A 104 -17.61 -8.25 -6.21
N THR A 105 -18.41 -9.02 -6.94
CA THR A 105 -17.93 -10.20 -7.69
C THR A 105 -16.65 -9.95 -8.49
N GLY A 106 -15.65 -10.77 -8.26
CA GLY A 106 -14.37 -10.77 -8.99
C GLY A 106 -13.38 -9.67 -8.56
N ALA A 107 -13.69 -8.90 -7.52
CA ALA A 107 -12.82 -7.85 -7.01
C ALA A 107 -12.12 -8.29 -5.72
N ALA A 108 -10.86 -7.89 -5.52
CA ALA A 108 -10.13 -8.09 -4.27
C ALA A 108 -10.26 -6.83 -3.39
N ALA A 109 -10.40 -7.02 -2.08
CA ALA A 109 -10.45 -5.95 -1.10
C ALA A 109 -9.16 -5.92 -0.28
N ALA A 110 -8.64 -4.74 0.00
CA ALA A 110 -7.44 -4.55 0.79
C ALA A 110 -7.60 -3.40 1.79
N LEU A 111 -6.95 -3.53 2.94
CA LEU A 111 -6.76 -2.47 3.93
C LEU A 111 -5.27 -2.15 4.00
N ALA A 112 -4.92 -0.88 3.94
CA ALA A 112 -3.54 -0.44 3.97
C ALA A 112 -3.37 0.83 4.81
N ALA A 113 -2.18 1.02 5.38
CA ALA A 113 -1.79 2.22 6.11
C ALA A 113 -0.40 2.69 5.68
N VAL A 114 -0.07 3.93 6.04
CA VAL A 114 1.31 4.43 5.96
C VAL A 114 2.02 4.08 7.26
N VAL A 115 3.08 3.28 7.14
CA VAL A 115 3.95 2.85 8.25
C VAL A 115 5.39 3.15 7.83
N ASP A 116 6.13 3.89 8.63
CA ASP A 116 7.55 4.24 8.38
C ASP A 116 7.82 4.75 6.95
N ASP A 117 7.02 5.72 6.50
CA ASP A 117 7.10 6.30 5.15
C ASP A 117 6.86 5.31 3.99
N ARG A 118 6.20 4.19 4.28
CA ARG A 118 5.78 3.21 3.28
C ARG A 118 4.29 2.90 3.42
N ILE A 119 3.63 2.73 2.29
CA ILE A 119 2.26 2.21 2.24
C ILE A 119 2.34 0.70 2.42
N THR A 120 1.82 0.19 3.53
CA THR A 120 1.86 -1.24 3.87
C THR A 120 0.45 -1.83 3.79
N LEU A 121 0.30 -2.93 3.06
CA LEU A 121 -0.95 -3.70 3.02
C LEU A 121 -1.10 -4.49 4.31
N LEU A 122 -2.07 -4.12 5.13
CA LEU A 122 -2.33 -4.74 6.44
C LEU A 122 -3.16 -6.02 6.31
N GLU A 123 -4.13 -6.00 5.41
CA GLU A 123 -5.01 -7.13 5.15
C GLU A 123 -5.43 -7.16 3.68
N VAL A 124 -5.58 -8.35 3.10
CA VAL A 124 -6.03 -8.55 1.73
C VAL A 124 -6.99 -9.73 1.69
N VAL A 125 -8.15 -9.52 1.10
CA VAL A 125 -9.14 -10.58 0.82
C VAL A 125 -9.35 -10.68 -0.67
N THR A 126 -9.21 -11.88 -1.19
CA THR A 126 -9.37 -12.17 -2.63
C THR A 126 -10.46 -13.20 -2.85
N PRO A 127 -11.21 -13.13 -3.97
CA PRO A 127 -12.15 -14.17 -4.33
C PRO A 127 -11.44 -15.52 -4.50
N ALA A 128 -12.11 -16.62 -4.14
CA ALA A 128 -11.53 -17.97 -4.14
C ALA A 128 -10.92 -18.43 -5.48
N LEU A 129 -11.39 -17.88 -6.60
CA LEU A 129 -10.93 -18.22 -7.96
C LEU A 129 -9.98 -17.17 -8.56
N SER A 130 -9.64 -16.12 -7.82
CA SER A 130 -8.77 -15.03 -8.30
C SER A 130 -7.33 -15.29 -7.86
N ARG A 131 -6.38 -15.14 -8.77
CA ARG A 131 -4.96 -15.06 -8.39
C ARG A 131 -4.72 -13.68 -7.76
N ALA A 132 -4.39 -13.65 -6.48
CA ALA A 132 -4.03 -12.42 -5.80
C ALA A 132 -2.81 -11.79 -6.49
N THR A 133 -2.96 -10.55 -6.94
CA THR A 133 -1.84 -9.74 -7.45
C THR A 133 -1.11 -9.01 -6.34
N VAL A 134 -1.72 -8.94 -5.15
CA VAL A 134 -1.20 -8.26 -3.94
C VAL A 134 -1.38 -9.16 -2.72
N GLN A 135 -0.51 -9.01 -1.72
CA GLN A 135 -0.51 -9.80 -0.50
C GLN A 135 -0.35 -8.90 0.73
N ALA A 136 -0.90 -9.31 1.86
CA ALA A 136 -0.65 -8.64 3.14
C ALA A 136 0.85 -8.64 3.45
N GLY A 137 1.35 -7.55 4.03
CA GLY A 137 2.78 -7.32 4.27
C GLY A 137 3.54 -6.69 3.10
N GLN A 138 3.00 -6.67 1.88
CA GLN A 138 3.62 -5.90 0.80
C GLN A 138 3.60 -4.41 1.12
N SER A 139 4.67 -3.72 0.77
CA SER A 139 4.78 -2.28 1.00
C SER A 139 5.27 -1.55 -0.25
N TYR A 140 4.84 -0.28 -0.38
CA TYR A 140 5.16 0.60 -1.49
C TYR A 140 5.73 1.91 -0.97
N PRO A 141 6.59 2.62 -1.73
CA PRO A 141 7.05 3.95 -1.36
C PRO A 141 5.87 4.92 -1.15
N PHE A 142 5.92 5.71 -0.08
CA PHE A 142 4.94 6.78 0.16
C PHE A 142 5.53 8.11 -0.28
N ALA A 143 5.60 8.31 -1.58
CA ALA A 143 6.07 9.55 -2.21
C ALA A 143 5.41 9.72 -3.59
N PRO A 144 5.32 10.93 -4.16
CA PRO A 144 4.74 11.14 -5.47
C PRO A 144 5.30 10.21 -6.55
N PRO A 145 4.46 9.67 -7.43
CA PRO A 145 3.02 9.80 -7.54
C PRO A 145 2.23 8.76 -6.72
N VAL A 146 2.90 7.96 -5.88
CA VAL A 146 2.31 6.85 -5.12
C VAL A 146 1.82 7.32 -3.76
N GLY A 147 0.52 7.12 -3.47
CA GLY A 147 -0.02 7.41 -2.14
C GLY A 147 -0.91 8.64 -2.06
N LEU A 148 -1.33 9.25 -3.19
CA LEU A 148 -2.25 10.39 -3.20
C LEU A 148 -3.50 10.15 -2.33
N MET A 149 -4.04 8.93 -2.35
CA MET A 149 -5.20 8.52 -1.55
C MET A 149 -5.01 8.72 -0.04
N TYR A 150 -3.78 8.66 0.46
CA TYR A 150 -3.47 8.78 1.89
C TYR A 150 -3.38 10.23 2.39
N VAL A 151 -3.42 11.19 1.49
CA VAL A 151 -3.23 12.62 1.80
C VAL A 151 -4.34 13.52 1.28
N LEU A 152 -5.26 12.99 0.47
CA LEU A 152 -6.31 13.77 -0.19
C LEU A 152 -7.20 14.53 0.78
N TRP A 153 -7.47 13.99 1.97
CA TRP A 153 -8.41 14.55 2.95
C TRP A 153 -7.75 15.46 3.99
N ASP A 154 -6.42 15.59 3.95
CA ASP A 154 -5.67 16.50 4.81
C ASP A 154 -4.77 17.39 3.96
N GLU A 155 -4.99 18.71 4.04
CA GLU A 155 -4.25 19.67 3.23
C GLU A 155 -2.78 19.78 3.62
N GLN A 156 -2.47 19.68 4.90
CA GLN A 156 -1.09 19.72 5.38
C GLN A 156 -0.33 18.44 4.99
N ALA A 157 -0.99 17.28 5.12
CA ALA A 157 -0.42 16.00 4.67
C ALA A 157 -0.17 16.01 3.15
N LEU A 158 -1.10 16.55 2.36
CA LEU A 158 -0.93 16.69 0.91
C LEU A 158 0.28 17.56 0.56
N ARG A 159 0.41 18.75 1.19
CA ARG A 159 1.58 19.63 0.97
C ARG A 159 2.90 18.94 1.34
N THR A 160 2.93 18.28 2.49
CA THR A 160 4.12 17.54 2.95
C THR A 160 4.47 16.40 2.00
N TRP A 161 3.47 15.65 1.51
CA TRP A 161 3.70 14.58 0.55
C TRP A 161 4.21 15.10 -0.81
N LEU A 162 3.67 16.20 -1.32
CA LEU A 162 4.12 16.83 -2.56
C LEU A 162 5.56 17.37 -2.48
N SER A 163 6.06 17.70 -1.29
CA SER A 163 7.44 18.15 -1.09
C SER A 163 8.47 17.01 -1.06
N ARG A 164 8.02 15.76 -1.03
CA ARG A 164 8.92 14.60 -1.04
C ARG A 164 9.53 14.39 -2.41
N PRO A 165 10.78 13.91 -2.50
CA PRO A 165 11.35 13.46 -3.77
C PRO A 165 10.42 12.41 -4.41
N PRO A 166 10.02 12.58 -5.68
CA PRO A 166 9.16 11.62 -6.34
C PRO A 166 9.90 10.30 -6.59
N THR A 167 9.19 9.18 -6.47
CA THR A 167 9.74 7.84 -6.76
C THR A 167 10.03 7.61 -8.24
N ILE A 168 9.40 8.38 -9.10
CA ILE A 168 9.60 8.41 -10.55
C ILE A 168 9.41 9.85 -11.03
N PRO A 169 10.05 10.27 -12.12
CA PRO A 169 9.86 11.62 -12.68
C PRO A 169 8.39 11.88 -12.99
N VAL A 170 7.81 12.92 -12.39
CA VAL A 170 6.41 13.33 -12.60
C VAL A 170 6.32 14.83 -12.66
N HIS A 171 5.32 15.33 -13.40
CA HIS A 171 4.92 16.73 -13.40
C HIS A 171 3.71 16.94 -12.50
N THR A 172 3.60 18.12 -11.90
CA THR A 172 2.40 18.55 -11.20
C THR A 172 1.64 19.51 -12.11
N ASP A 173 0.39 19.18 -12.39
CA ASP A 173 -0.59 20.10 -12.98
C ASP A 173 -1.48 20.59 -11.83
N ASP A 174 -1.21 21.77 -11.34
CA ASP A 174 -1.84 22.33 -10.14
C ASP A 174 -3.37 22.47 -10.30
N ASP A 175 -3.85 22.87 -11.49
CA ASP A 175 -5.28 23.01 -11.78
C ASP A 175 -5.96 21.65 -11.79
N ARG A 176 -5.33 20.65 -12.35
CA ARG A 176 -5.85 19.29 -12.34
C ARG A 176 -5.84 18.68 -10.95
N LEU A 177 -4.74 18.83 -10.21
CA LEU A 177 -4.64 18.34 -8.84
C LEU A 177 -5.68 18.99 -7.93
N ALA A 178 -5.89 20.30 -8.02
CA ALA A 178 -6.91 21.02 -7.27
C ALA A 178 -8.33 20.48 -7.57
N ARG A 179 -8.65 20.23 -8.84
CA ARG A 179 -9.93 19.61 -9.24
C ARG A 179 -10.06 18.19 -8.67
N VAL A 180 -9.02 17.36 -8.74
CA VAL A 180 -9.02 16.02 -8.18
C VAL A 180 -9.27 16.05 -6.68
N VAL A 181 -8.56 16.89 -5.94
CA VAL A 181 -8.71 17.05 -4.49
C VAL A 181 -10.15 17.47 -4.14
N THR A 182 -10.68 18.50 -4.81
CA THR A 182 -12.03 19.00 -4.57
C THR A 182 -13.09 17.93 -4.82
N GLU A 183 -13.02 17.26 -5.96
CA GLU A 183 -14.01 16.24 -6.32
C GLU A 183 -13.91 14.99 -5.45
N CYS A 184 -12.72 14.49 -5.16
CA CYS A 184 -12.57 13.32 -4.28
C CYS A 184 -13.04 13.62 -2.86
N ARG A 185 -12.77 14.81 -2.33
CA ARG A 185 -13.28 15.25 -1.00
C ARG A 185 -14.80 15.31 -1.00
N ARG A 186 -15.42 15.85 -2.05
CA ARG A 186 -16.87 15.90 -2.21
C ARG A 186 -17.50 14.51 -2.34
N LEU A 187 -16.86 13.61 -3.08
CA LEU A 187 -17.35 12.25 -3.35
C LEU A 187 -17.10 11.28 -2.18
N GLY A 188 -16.11 11.54 -1.34
CA GLY A 188 -15.69 10.66 -0.24
C GLY A 188 -14.89 9.43 -0.69
N TYR A 189 -14.52 9.33 -1.96
CA TYR A 189 -13.73 8.24 -2.50
C TYR A 189 -12.81 8.72 -3.63
N LEU A 190 -11.83 7.89 -3.96
CA LEU A 190 -10.98 8.03 -5.14
C LEU A 190 -11.13 6.78 -6.01
N ALA A 191 -11.29 6.96 -7.32
CA ALA A 191 -11.21 5.88 -8.30
C ALA A 191 -10.07 6.15 -9.27
N GLU A 192 -9.23 5.15 -9.52
CA GLU A 192 -8.07 5.28 -10.40
C GLU A 192 -8.13 4.32 -11.58
N ARG A 193 -7.63 4.82 -12.70
CA ARG A 193 -7.37 4.06 -13.92
C ARG A 193 -5.91 3.65 -13.94
N LEU A 194 -5.64 2.35 -13.82
CA LEU A 194 -4.29 1.82 -13.97
C LEU A 194 -4.19 1.04 -15.26
N THR A 195 -3.31 1.47 -16.15
CA THR A 195 -2.95 0.69 -17.33
C THR A 195 -2.31 -0.64 -16.93
N PRO A 196 -2.31 -1.68 -17.79
CA PRO A 196 -1.59 -2.93 -17.51
C PRO A 196 -0.12 -2.69 -17.14
N GLY A 197 0.55 -1.73 -17.81
CA GLY A 197 1.91 -1.30 -17.46
C GLY A 197 2.01 -0.70 -16.07
N GLY A 198 1.07 0.17 -15.69
CA GLY A 198 1.02 0.75 -14.35
C GLY A 198 0.84 -0.28 -13.24
N ARG A 199 0.01 -1.31 -13.44
CA ARG A 199 -0.12 -2.43 -12.48
C ARG A 199 1.18 -3.22 -12.32
N ARG A 200 1.87 -3.47 -13.42
CA ARG A 200 3.16 -4.17 -13.43
C ARG A 200 4.24 -3.35 -12.71
N LEU A 201 4.20 -2.03 -12.86
CA LEU A 201 5.02 -1.09 -12.11
C LEU A 201 4.82 -1.24 -10.60
N TYR A 202 3.59 -1.14 -10.10
CA TYR A 202 3.32 -1.28 -8.66
C TYR A 202 3.78 -2.65 -8.12
N SER A 203 3.60 -3.72 -8.91
CA SER A 203 4.10 -5.05 -8.53
C SER A 203 5.63 -5.11 -8.42
N LEU A 204 6.34 -4.40 -9.30
CA LEU A 204 7.81 -4.31 -9.23
C LEU A 204 8.25 -3.46 -8.02
N MET A 205 7.59 -2.33 -7.77
CA MET A 205 7.91 -1.46 -6.63
C MET A 205 7.66 -2.14 -5.27
N ALA A 206 6.69 -3.05 -5.20
CA ALA A 206 6.40 -3.82 -3.97
C ALA A 206 7.51 -4.79 -3.58
N GLY A 207 8.33 -5.23 -4.53
CA GLY A 207 9.39 -6.22 -4.32
C GLY A 207 10.79 -5.63 -4.13
N LEU A 208 10.96 -4.31 -4.26
CA LEU A 208 12.28 -3.68 -4.20
C LEU A 208 12.50 -2.99 -2.84
N PRO A 209 13.48 -3.44 -2.05
CA PRO A 209 13.98 -2.66 -0.92
C PRO A 209 14.89 -1.55 -1.47
N GLY A 210 14.49 -0.28 -1.34
CA GLY A 210 15.29 0.87 -1.74
C GLY A 210 14.84 1.54 -3.05
N ASP A 211 15.66 2.47 -3.52
CA ASP A 211 15.39 3.25 -4.73
C ASP A 211 15.49 2.39 -5.98
N LEU A 212 14.59 2.65 -6.92
CA LEU A 212 14.61 2.02 -8.24
C LEU A 212 15.88 2.42 -9.01
N PRO A 213 16.50 1.52 -9.79
CA PRO A 213 17.57 1.90 -10.71
C PRO A 213 17.11 3.00 -11.68
N ASP A 214 17.99 3.94 -12.01
CA ASP A 214 17.68 5.12 -12.82
C ASP A 214 17.03 4.78 -14.18
N GLU A 215 17.47 3.70 -14.83
CA GLU A 215 16.89 3.21 -16.09
C GLU A 215 15.43 2.76 -15.92
N LEU A 216 15.10 2.12 -14.81
CA LEU A 216 13.72 1.75 -14.47
C LEU A 216 12.89 2.98 -14.10
N GLN A 217 13.45 3.94 -13.37
CA GLN A 217 12.77 5.20 -13.05
C GLN A 217 12.39 5.97 -14.33
N ALA A 218 13.27 6.06 -15.31
CA ALA A 218 13.01 6.72 -16.59
C ALA A 218 11.88 6.04 -17.39
N LEU A 219 11.94 4.70 -17.55
CA LEU A 219 10.88 3.91 -18.20
C LEU A 219 9.52 4.06 -17.50
N LEU A 220 9.52 4.24 -16.20
CA LEU A 220 8.31 4.37 -15.38
C LEU A 220 7.76 5.80 -15.42
N GLY A 221 8.63 6.80 -15.56
CA GLY A 221 8.24 8.20 -15.77
C GLY A 221 7.42 8.41 -17.05
N GLU A 222 7.70 7.63 -18.10
CA GLU A 222 6.90 7.62 -19.33
C GLU A 222 5.45 7.07 -19.11
N LEU A 223 5.24 6.28 -18.08
CA LEU A 223 3.93 5.69 -17.77
C LEU A 223 3.06 6.56 -16.84
N VAL A 224 3.65 7.52 -16.15
CA VAL A 224 2.97 8.45 -15.23
C VAL A 224 3.51 9.84 -15.44
N SER A 225 2.87 10.60 -16.32
CA SER A 225 3.32 11.95 -16.66
C SER A 225 2.91 13.01 -15.63
N THR A 226 1.75 12.86 -14.98
CA THR A 226 1.19 13.88 -14.07
C THR A 226 0.50 13.28 -12.85
N ILE A 227 0.71 13.90 -11.67
CA ILE A 227 0.02 13.52 -10.45
C ILE A 227 -1.50 13.73 -10.62
N GLY A 228 -2.30 12.71 -10.27
CA GLY A 228 -3.76 12.74 -10.40
C GLY A 228 -4.29 12.54 -11.83
N GLU A 229 -3.44 12.38 -12.84
CA GLU A 229 -3.87 12.13 -14.22
C GLU A 229 -4.77 10.89 -14.34
N ARG A 230 -4.52 9.89 -13.54
CA ARG A 230 -5.24 8.62 -13.54
C ARG A 230 -6.51 8.64 -12.72
N VAL A 231 -6.75 9.70 -11.97
CA VAL A 231 -7.97 9.80 -11.17
C VAL A 231 -9.17 9.98 -12.11
N TYR A 232 -10.14 9.12 -11.92
CA TYR A 232 -11.42 9.24 -12.58
C TYR A 232 -12.21 10.37 -11.92
N LEU A 233 -12.65 11.32 -12.72
CA LEU A 233 -13.58 12.36 -12.30
C LEU A 233 -14.90 12.15 -13.06
N PRO A 234 -16.05 12.08 -12.36
CA PRO A 234 -17.35 11.95 -12.99
C PRO A 234 -17.60 13.14 -13.94
N THR A 235 -18.11 12.84 -15.13
CA THR A 235 -18.59 13.89 -16.05
C THR A 235 -20.05 14.18 -15.75
N HIS A 236 -20.45 15.47 -15.77
CA HIS A 236 -21.84 15.84 -15.60
C HIS A 236 -22.67 15.35 -16.79
N GLY A 237 -23.62 14.46 -16.52
CA GLY A 237 -24.53 13.87 -17.51
C GLY A 237 -24.54 12.35 -17.47
N ALA A 238 -25.68 11.73 -17.77
CA ALA A 238 -25.80 10.28 -17.84
C ALA A 238 -25.06 9.74 -19.08
N SER A 239 -23.77 9.46 -18.92
CA SER A 239 -22.95 8.84 -19.96
C SER A 239 -23.03 7.32 -19.86
N ARG A 240 -23.32 6.67 -20.99
CA ARG A 240 -23.16 5.20 -21.15
C ARG A 240 -21.70 4.80 -21.41
N LYS A 241 -20.80 5.74 -21.38
CA LYS A 241 -19.36 5.52 -21.58
C LYS A 241 -18.81 4.65 -20.45
N LYS A 242 -18.02 3.66 -20.81
CA LYS A 242 -17.28 2.84 -19.84
C LYS A 242 -15.89 3.40 -19.63
N HIS A 243 -15.41 3.31 -18.40
CA HIS A 243 -14.09 3.74 -17.97
C HIS A 243 -13.35 2.53 -17.39
N ASP A 244 -12.09 2.34 -17.80
CA ASP A 244 -11.25 1.28 -17.26
C ASP A 244 -10.80 1.68 -15.84
N ILE A 245 -11.43 1.09 -14.84
CA ILE A 245 -11.14 1.34 -13.44
C ILE A 245 -10.36 0.16 -12.88
N SER A 246 -9.25 0.44 -12.23
CA SER A 246 -8.43 -0.58 -11.58
C SER A 246 -8.69 -0.66 -10.09
N VAL A 247 -8.84 0.49 -9.41
CA VAL A 247 -9.05 0.54 -7.96
C VAL A 247 -10.03 1.63 -7.59
N ILE A 248 -10.85 1.37 -6.58
CA ILE A 248 -11.71 2.34 -5.90
C ILE A 248 -11.33 2.30 -4.42
N SER A 249 -11.08 3.46 -3.82
CA SER A 249 -10.55 3.56 -2.46
C SER A 249 -11.29 4.59 -1.64
N ALA A 250 -11.40 4.35 -0.32
CA ALA A 250 -11.99 5.28 0.64
C ALA A 250 -11.16 5.34 1.94
N PRO A 251 -11.13 6.51 2.62
CA PRO A 251 -10.38 6.71 3.85
C PRO A 251 -11.05 6.06 5.06
N VAL A 252 -10.24 5.54 5.99
CA VAL A 252 -10.63 5.09 7.33
C VAL A 252 -10.02 6.03 8.35
N TYR A 253 -10.81 6.52 9.31
CA TYR A 253 -10.41 7.53 10.27
C TYR A 253 -10.21 6.94 11.67
N ASP A 254 -9.28 7.51 12.43
CA ASP A 254 -9.05 7.21 13.84
C ASP A 254 -9.96 8.05 14.76
N HIS A 255 -9.80 7.86 16.07
CA HIS A 255 -10.52 8.60 17.11
C HIS A 255 -10.15 10.10 17.16
N HIS A 256 -9.08 10.52 16.50
CA HIS A 256 -8.71 11.93 16.32
C HIS A 256 -9.23 12.51 14.99
N GLN A 257 -10.10 11.79 14.28
CA GLN A 257 -10.61 12.15 12.95
C GLN A 257 -9.51 12.31 11.89
N ARG A 258 -8.34 11.69 12.10
CA ARG A 258 -7.25 11.68 11.13
C ARG A 258 -7.35 10.41 10.30
N GLN A 259 -7.02 10.53 9.04
CA GLN A 259 -6.94 9.37 8.16
C GLN A 259 -5.82 8.43 8.63
N ALA A 260 -6.21 7.26 9.11
CA ALA A 260 -5.29 6.25 9.61
C ALA A 260 -4.99 5.16 8.58
N MET A 261 -6.02 4.79 7.80
CA MET A 261 -5.94 3.70 6.83
C MET A 261 -6.74 4.01 5.58
N VAL A 262 -6.62 3.14 4.58
CA VAL A 262 -7.37 3.18 3.33
C VAL A 262 -7.92 1.80 3.03
N VAL A 263 -9.22 1.72 2.74
CA VAL A 263 -9.84 0.55 2.11
C VAL A 263 -9.76 0.72 0.61
N SER A 264 -9.35 -0.32 -0.09
CA SER A 264 -9.27 -0.37 -1.55
C SER A 264 -9.98 -1.60 -2.10
N LEU A 265 -10.72 -1.41 -3.18
CA LEU A 265 -11.36 -2.47 -3.97
C LEU A 265 -10.71 -2.51 -5.35
N GLN A 266 -10.00 -3.60 -5.65
CA GLN A 266 -9.34 -3.81 -6.96
C GLN A 266 -10.32 -4.47 -7.92
N VAL A 267 -10.87 -3.69 -8.83
CA VAL A 267 -11.91 -4.13 -9.78
C VAL A 267 -11.35 -4.54 -11.14
N ASN A 268 -10.32 -3.85 -11.63
CA ASN A 268 -9.59 -4.15 -12.89
C ASN A 268 -10.48 -4.43 -14.10
N ARG A 269 -11.52 -3.62 -14.33
CA ARG A 269 -12.46 -3.79 -15.44
C ARG A 269 -13.07 -2.47 -15.90
N SER A 270 -13.69 -2.49 -17.10
CA SER A 270 -14.44 -1.35 -17.64
C SER A 270 -15.80 -1.22 -16.94
N LEU A 271 -16.09 -0.05 -16.38
CA LEU A 271 -17.30 0.28 -15.62
C LEU A 271 -17.96 1.55 -16.15
N THR A 272 -19.28 1.58 -16.11
CA THR A 272 -20.07 2.80 -16.29
C THR A 272 -20.03 3.68 -15.04
N ASP A 273 -20.39 4.96 -15.16
CA ASP A 273 -20.46 5.90 -14.04
C ASP A 273 -21.34 5.38 -12.88
N ASN A 274 -22.49 4.73 -13.22
CA ASN A 274 -23.39 4.14 -12.22
C ASN A 274 -22.77 2.93 -11.49
N GLU A 275 -22.02 2.08 -12.22
CA GLU A 275 -21.32 0.95 -11.62
C GLU A 275 -20.21 1.45 -10.70
N ILE A 276 -19.45 2.47 -11.11
CA ILE A 276 -18.42 3.11 -10.27
C ILE A 276 -19.05 3.65 -8.99
N ALA A 277 -20.12 4.44 -9.09
CA ALA A 277 -20.82 5.02 -7.94
C ALA A 277 -21.38 3.93 -7.00
N THR A 278 -21.87 2.82 -7.55
CA THR A 278 -22.40 1.70 -6.76
C THR A 278 -21.28 0.98 -5.99
N LEU A 279 -20.15 0.70 -6.63
CA LEU A 279 -19.00 0.08 -5.98
C LEU A 279 -18.37 1.03 -4.95
N ALA A 280 -18.26 2.32 -5.28
CA ALA A 280 -17.74 3.34 -4.37
C ALA A 280 -18.56 3.44 -3.07
N ARG A 281 -19.90 3.39 -3.16
CA ARG A 281 -20.77 3.34 -1.96
C ARG A 281 -20.46 2.14 -1.08
N ARG A 282 -20.22 0.96 -1.64
CA ARG A 282 -19.84 -0.24 -0.88
C ARG A 282 -18.49 -0.09 -0.22
N VAL A 283 -17.50 0.47 -0.92
CA VAL A 283 -16.17 0.77 -0.35
C VAL A 283 -16.27 1.75 0.80
N MET A 284 -17.05 2.85 0.64
CA MET A 284 -17.27 3.82 1.69
C MET A 284 -18.03 3.24 2.90
N GLN A 285 -18.99 2.33 2.69
CA GLN A 285 -19.67 1.62 3.79
C GLN A 285 -18.69 0.75 4.58
N CYS A 286 -17.82 0.01 3.90
CA CYS A 286 -16.76 -0.77 4.54
C CYS A 286 -15.80 0.17 5.31
N ALA A 287 -15.37 1.27 4.72
CA ALA A 287 -14.51 2.26 5.37
C ALA A 287 -15.17 2.87 6.62
N ALA A 288 -16.47 3.17 6.56
CA ALA A 288 -17.22 3.67 7.71
C ALA A 288 -17.33 2.63 8.85
N ALA A 289 -17.57 1.35 8.52
CA ALA A 289 -17.59 0.26 9.49
C ALA A 289 -16.22 0.09 10.18
N LEU A 290 -15.13 0.15 9.42
CA LEU A 290 -13.77 0.09 9.96
C LEU A 290 -13.42 1.33 10.79
N THR A 291 -13.86 2.53 10.37
CA THR A 291 -13.72 3.76 11.15
C THR A 291 -14.39 3.61 12.52
N ALA A 292 -15.61 3.09 12.57
CA ALA A 292 -16.32 2.84 13.82
C ALA A 292 -15.59 1.81 14.70
N GLN A 293 -15.06 0.73 14.11
CA GLN A 293 -14.25 -0.28 14.84
C GLN A 293 -12.98 0.30 15.44
N CYS A 294 -12.38 1.31 14.79
CA CYS A 294 -11.23 2.05 15.32
C CYS A 294 -11.62 3.11 16.38
N GLY A 295 -12.91 3.19 16.76
CA GLY A 295 -13.41 4.26 17.64
C GLY A 295 -13.34 5.64 16.97
N GLY A 296 -13.23 5.68 15.64
CA GLY A 296 -13.10 6.89 14.83
C GLY A 296 -14.43 7.47 14.39
N SER A 297 -14.36 8.67 13.84
CA SER A 297 -15.49 9.33 13.16
C SER A 297 -14.97 10.11 11.95
N GLN A 298 -15.79 10.15 10.91
CA GLN A 298 -15.45 10.94 9.72
C GLN A 298 -15.43 12.43 10.07
N PRO A 299 -14.40 13.20 9.68
CA PRO A 299 -14.40 14.64 9.87
C PRO A 299 -15.58 15.26 9.12
N PRO A 300 -16.15 16.36 9.64
CA PRO A 300 -17.23 17.06 8.96
C PRO A 300 -16.75 17.49 7.57
N THR A 301 -17.53 17.15 6.54
CA THR A 301 -17.22 17.51 5.15
C THR A 301 -17.19 19.03 5.06
N ALA A 302 -16.05 19.62 4.73
CA ALA A 302 -15.93 21.05 4.49
C ALA A 302 -16.84 21.40 3.29
N GLY A 303 -18.05 21.92 3.55
CA GLY A 303 -19.05 22.29 2.52
C GLY A 303 -20.48 21.86 2.77
N ALA A 304 -20.79 21.05 3.76
CA ALA A 304 -22.17 20.81 4.16
C ALA A 304 -22.67 22.02 4.99
N GLN A 305 -23.41 22.94 4.38
CA GLN A 305 -24.16 23.93 5.12
C GLN A 305 -25.18 23.20 6.02
N PRO A 306 -25.41 23.68 7.27
CA PRO A 306 -26.41 23.09 8.17
C PRO A 306 -27.81 23.46 7.68
N GLY A 307 -28.37 22.69 6.73
CA GLY A 307 -29.65 22.99 6.15
C GLY A 307 -30.38 21.83 5.46
N ASP A 308 -29.69 20.76 5.06
CA ASP A 308 -30.32 19.65 4.33
C ASP A 308 -30.51 18.40 5.23
N ARG A 309 -31.27 18.57 6.30
CA ARG A 309 -31.97 17.44 6.97
C ARG A 309 -33.47 17.71 6.80
N VAL A 310 -34.07 17.10 5.80
CA VAL A 310 -35.51 16.78 5.76
C VAL A 310 -35.63 15.28 5.53
#